data_a8105f4cf72ba783371540c40c589000
#
_entry.id   a8105f4cf72ba783371540c40c589000
#
_cell.length_a   1.000
_cell.length_b   1.000
_cell.length_c   1.000
_cell.angle_alpha   90.00
_cell.angle_beta   90.00
_cell.angle_gamma   90.00
#
_symmetry.space_group_name_H-M   'P 1'
#
loop_
_entity.id
_entity.type
_entity.pdbx_description
1 polymer ?
#
loop_
_entity_poly.entity_id
_entity_poly.type
_entity_poly.pdbx_seq_one_letter_code
_entity_poly.pdbx_strand_id
1 'polypeptide(L)'
;MAALLNRLRSWRHAFWFGISRRLRWSRGLYREKPAGRLELEPEQAQRVSALKSRYPVQFERHLGRRSSTINYEYLDLLDCAWAHWQRSPPHGGVLCDVGCASFWYAAALHAFFRPQRLVGVEIEGHRLFRDGRARIDYAAGYVADLPGTEFVVADYSGLDLPADTITAWFPFVTQAAILAWRLPLALLKPDALFSSIRRNLKPQGTLVMVNHGPDEAQVASRCCAAAGLAFEGQFVHPGPLSRYRAVPPVISVWRRAGVPL
;
A
#
# COMPACT_ATOMS: atom_id res chain seq x y z
N MET A 1 -6.24 -18.71 -26.78
CA MET A 1 -7.51 -18.51 -26.03
C MET A 1 -7.33 -17.58 -24.82
N ALA A 2 -6.39 -17.84 -23.92
CA ALA A 2 -6.17 -16.99 -22.72
C ALA A 2 -5.88 -15.51 -23.02
N ALA A 3 -5.03 -15.21 -24.01
CA ALA A 3 -4.70 -13.83 -24.41
C ALA A 3 -5.92 -13.04 -24.92
N LEU A 4 -6.82 -13.69 -25.68
CA LEU A 4 -8.06 -13.07 -26.15
C LEU A 4 -8.99 -12.74 -24.99
N LEU A 5 -9.16 -13.68 -24.04
CA LEU A 5 -9.97 -13.46 -22.84
C LEU A 5 -9.43 -12.32 -21.98
N ASN A 6 -8.10 -12.20 -21.83
CA ASN A 6 -7.49 -11.10 -21.10
C ASN A 6 -7.72 -9.74 -21.81
N ARG A 7 -7.69 -9.71 -23.15
CA ARG A 7 -8.02 -8.48 -23.92
C ARG A 7 -9.46 -8.06 -23.73
N LEU A 8 -10.41 -8.99 -23.79
CA LEU A 8 -11.83 -8.70 -23.56
C LEU A 8 -12.10 -8.21 -22.13
N ARG A 9 -11.49 -8.85 -21.12
CA ARG A 9 -11.55 -8.38 -19.73
C ARG A 9 -10.97 -6.95 -19.60
N SER A 10 -9.81 -6.71 -20.20
CA SER A 10 -9.17 -5.40 -20.16
C SER A 10 -10.04 -4.31 -20.81
N TRP A 11 -10.66 -4.59 -21.96
CA TRP A 11 -11.58 -3.65 -22.60
C TRP A 11 -12.77 -3.28 -21.71
N ARG A 12 -13.41 -4.27 -21.10
CA ARG A 12 -14.51 -4.04 -20.14
C ARG A 12 -14.05 -3.21 -18.94
N HIS A 13 -12.86 -3.49 -18.42
CA HIS A 13 -12.30 -2.73 -17.30
C HIS A 13 -11.96 -1.29 -17.72
N ALA A 14 -11.44 -1.07 -18.94
CA ALA A 14 -11.18 0.26 -19.47
C ALA A 14 -12.44 1.12 -19.57
N PHE A 15 -13.55 0.52 -20.02
CA PHE A 15 -14.84 1.21 -20.09
C PHE A 15 -15.29 1.71 -18.72
N TRP A 16 -15.35 0.82 -17.72
CA TRP A 16 -15.77 1.19 -16.36
C TRP A 16 -14.80 2.16 -15.67
N PHE A 17 -13.51 1.98 -15.86
CA PHE A 17 -12.49 2.91 -15.39
C PHE A 17 -12.67 4.29 -15.99
N GLY A 18 -12.94 4.38 -17.30
CA GLY A 18 -13.21 5.65 -17.97
C GLY A 18 -14.47 6.36 -17.43
N ILE A 19 -15.55 5.60 -17.17
CA ILE A 19 -16.78 6.14 -16.57
C ILE A 19 -16.49 6.69 -15.18
N SER A 20 -15.87 5.93 -14.28
CA SER A 20 -15.62 6.36 -12.90
C SER A 20 -14.76 7.63 -12.83
N ARG A 21 -13.76 7.76 -13.70
CA ARG A 21 -12.92 8.97 -13.80
C ARG A 21 -13.68 10.20 -14.28
N ARG A 22 -14.66 10.03 -15.18
CA ARG A 22 -15.48 11.14 -15.70
C ARG A 22 -16.53 11.60 -14.70
N LEU A 23 -17.20 10.66 -14.05
CA LEU A 23 -18.28 10.97 -13.11
C LEU A 23 -17.76 11.64 -11.84
N ARG A 24 -16.57 11.31 -11.37
CA ARG A 24 -15.95 11.82 -10.13
C ARG A 24 -16.91 11.83 -8.94
N TRP A 25 -17.74 10.79 -8.88
CA TRP A 25 -18.75 10.67 -7.84
C TRP A 25 -18.13 10.57 -6.46
N SER A 26 -18.73 11.25 -5.48
CA SER A 26 -18.41 11.15 -4.06
C SER A 26 -19.67 11.39 -3.24
N ARG A 27 -19.83 10.68 -2.14
CA ARG A 27 -20.86 10.92 -1.12
C ARG A 27 -20.31 11.63 0.11
N GLY A 28 -19.06 11.99 0.08
CA GLY A 28 -18.34 12.60 1.20
C GLY A 28 -17.81 11.60 2.21
N LEU A 29 -17.19 12.14 3.23
CA LEU A 29 -16.44 11.39 4.24
C LEU A 29 -17.25 10.21 4.82
N TYR A 30 -16.64 9.03 4.79
CA TYR A 30 -17.17 7.83 5.43
C TYR A 30 -16.46 7.58 6.76
N ARG A 31 -17.21 7.41 7.82
CA ARG A 31 -16.66 6.95 9.10
C ARG A 31 -17.18 5.57 9.43
N GLU A 32 -16.28 4.68 9.81
CA GLU A 32 -16.64 3.36 10.31
C GLU A 32 -17.19 3.44 11.73
N LYS A 33 -18.09 2.51 12.05
CA LYS A 33 -18.45 2.26 13.43
C LYS A 33 -17.28 1.53 14.10
N PRO A 34 -16.73 2.08 15.19
CA PRO A 34 -15.64 1.42 15.93
C PRO A 34 -16.01 0.00 16.35
N ALA A 35 -15.03 -0.90 16.26
CA ALA A 35 -15.22 -2.30 16.67
C ALA A 35 -15.33 -2.45 18.19
N GLY A 36 -14.69 -1.56 18.94
CA GLY A 36 -14.57 -1.63 20.40
C GLY A 36 -13.68 -2.79 20.84
N ARG A 37 -13.99 -4.00 20.43
CA ARG A 37 -13.22 -5.23 20.73
C ARG A 37 -13.01 -6.05 19.45
N LEU A 38 -11.85 -6.70 19.34
CA LEU A 38 -11.56 -7.67 18.29
C LEU A 38 -11.69 -9.09 18.87
N GLU A 39 -12.38 -9.94 18.12
CA GLU A 39 -12.39 -11.39 18.35
C GLU A 39 -11.22 -11.98 17.58
N LEU A 40 -10.21 -12.40 18.30
CA LEU A 40 -8.94 -12.91 17.77
C LEU A 40 -8.65 -14.28 18.36
N GLU A 41 -8.01 -15.13 17.59
CA GLU A 41 -7.43 -16.38 18.09
C GLU A 41 -6.33 -16.06 19.14
N PRO A 42 -6.03 -16.98 20.07
CA PRO A 42 -5.08 -16.71 21.17
C PRO A 42 -3.73 -16.17 20.69
N GLU A 43 -3.15 -16.75 19.66
CA GLU A 43 -1.87 -16.33 19.08
C GLU A 43 -1.95 -14.92 18.46
N GLN A 44 -3.04 -14.64 17.74
CA GLN A 44 -3.32 -13.31 17.20
C GLN A 44 -3.49 -12.27 18.30
N ALA A 45 -4.21 -12.61 19.36
CA ALA A 45 -4.43 -11.72 20.50
C ALA A 45 -3.13 -11.38 21.22
N GLN A 46 -2.26 -12.38 21.41
CA GLN A 46 -0.92 -12.17 22.00
C GLN A 46 -0.08 -11.24 21.12
N ARG A 47 -0.08 -11.46 19.80
CA ARG A 47 0.67 -10.61 18.86
C ARG A 47 0.14 -9.19 18.83
N VAL A 48 -1.17 -8.98 18.77
CA VAL A 48 -1.80 -7.65 18.84
C VAL A 48 -1.45 -6.94 20.15
N SER A 49 -1.44 -7.67 21.29
CA SER A 49 -1.02 -7.11 22.57
C SER A 49 0.43 -6.61 22.55
N ALA A 50 1.34 -7.38 21.96
CA ALA A 50 2.74 -6.98 21.79
C ALA A 50 2.88 -5.73 20.91
N LEU A 51 2.13 -5.64 19.81
CA LEU A 51 2.11 -4.45 18.95
C LEU A 51 1.58 -3.22 19.69
N LYS A 52 0.50 -3.35 20.47
CA LYS A 52 -0.05 -2.26 21.31
C LYS A 52 0.94 -1.77 22.36
N SER A 53 1.75 -2.66 22.93
CA SER A 53 2.79 -2.30 23.90
C SER A 53 3.94 -1.54 23.25
N ARG A 54 4.29 -1.89 22.02
CA ARG A 54 5.41 -1.27 21.27
C ARG A 54 5.00 0.03 20.56
N TYR A 55 3.79 0.06 20.04
CA TYR A 55 3.22 1.20 19.34
C TYR A 55 1.99 1.67 20.11
N PRO A 56 1.85 2.96 20.48
CA PRO A 56 0.72 3.47 21.27
C PRO A 56 -0.56 3.55 20.41
N VAL A 57 -1.01 2.40 19.88
CA VAL A 57 -2.14 2.30 18.96
C VAL A 57 -3.25 1.40 19.54
N GLN A 58 -4.49 1.78 19.26
CA GLN A 58 -5.70 1.00 19.56
C GLN A 58 -6.68 1.20 18.41
N PHE A 59 -6.39 0.56 17.27
CA PHE A 59 -7.14 0.77 16.02
C PHE A 59 -8.63 0.50 16.17
N GLU A 60 -9.03 -0.50 16.97
CA GLU A 60 -10.43 -0.87 17.23
C GLU A 60 -11.26 0.21 17.92
N ARG A 61 -10.63 1.24 18.49
CA ARG A 61 -11.34 2.38 19.10
C ARG A 61 -11.88 3.35 18.06
N HIS A 62 -11.29 3.37 16.86
CA HIS A 62 -11.62 4.36 15.81
C HIS A 62 -12.06 3.71 14.52
N LEU A 63 -11.66 2.45 14.28
CA LEU A 63 -11.89 1.70 13.06
C LEU A 63 -12.82 0.51 13.30
N GLY A 64 -13.51 0.09 12.26
CA GLY A 64 -14.31 -1.13 12.24
C GLY A 64 -13.43 -2.38 12.41
N ARG A 65 -14.07 -3.53 12.66
CA ARG A 65 -13.36 -4.81 12.89
C ARG A 65 -12.36 -5.14 11.80
N ARG A 66 -12.79 -5.06 10.53
CA ARG A 66 -11.95 -5.41 9.38
C ARG A 66 -10.76 -4.45 9.22
N SER A 67 -11.00 -3.16 9.28
CA SER A 67 -9.95 -2.16 9.11
C SER A 67 -8.95 -2.18 10.26
N SER A 68 -9.40 -2.42 11.49
CA SER A 68 -8.52 -2.64 12.65
C SER A 68 -7.61 -3.85 12.45
N THR A 69 -8.17 -5.00 12.03
CA THR A 69 -7.38 -6.21 11.78
C THR A 69 -6.35 -5.98 10.67
N ILE A 70 -6.74 -5.30 9.59
CA ILE A 70 -5.81 -4.96 8.50
C ILE A 70 -4.68 -4.05 9.01
N ASN A 71 -4.98 -3.05 9.82
CA ASN A 71 -3.94 -2.17 10.37
C ASN A 71 -2.95 -2.94 11.26
N TYR A 72 -3.42 -3.87 12.09
CA TYR A 72 -2.53 -4.73 12.88
C TYR A 72 -1.71 -5.66 11.98
N GLU A 73 -2.29 -6.23 10.91
CA GLU A 73 -1.58 -7.06 9.94
C GLU A 73 -0.43 -6.30 9.27
N TYR A 74 -0.68 -5.06 8.81
CA TYR A 74 0.34 -4.24 8.16
C TYR A 74 1.43 -3.79 9.14
N LEU A 75 1.03 -3.42 10.36
CA LEU A 75 1.97 -3.06 11.41
C LEU A 75 2.84 -4.25 11.82
N ASP A 76 2.25 -5.45 11.92
CA ASP A 76 2.95 -6.71 12.22
C ASP A 76 4.00 -7.04 11.17
N LEU A 77 3.64 -6.95 9.88
CA LEU A 77 4.56 -7.20 8.78
C LEU A 77 5.77 -6.26 8.82
N LEU A 78 5.53 -4.97 9.03
CA LEU A 78 6.59 -3.97 9.17
C LEU A 78 7.45 -4.23 10.41
N ASP A 79 6.83 -4.47 11.56
CA ASP A 79 7.53 -4.73 12.82
C ASP A 79 8.43 -5.95 12.75
N CYS A 80 7.92 -7.06 12.21
CA CYS A 80 8.69 -8.29 12.03
C CYS A 80 9.87 -8.12 11.07
N ALA A 81 9.67 -7.42 9.95
CA ALA A 81 10.72 -7.21 8.96
C ALA A 81 11.86 -6.37 9.53
N TRP A 82 11.55 -5.27 10.21
CA TRP A 82 12.58 -4.41 10.81
C TRP A 82 13.29 -5.08 11.99
N ALA A 83 12.56 -5.86 12.78
CA ALA A 83 13.17 -6.68 13.83
C ALA A 83 14.14 -7.73 13.24
N HIS A 84 13.76 -8.38 12.13
CA HIS A 84 14.62 -9.33 11.42
C HIS A 84 15.91 -8.68 10.91
N TRP A 85 15.82 -7.49 10.34
CA TRP A 85 17.00 -6.77 9.84
C TRP A 85 17.81 -6.08 10.92
N GLN A 86 17.33 -6.04 12.17
CA GLN A 86 17.97 -5.36 13.30
C GLN A 86 18.32 -3.89 13.00
N ARG A 87 17.40 -3.20 12.29
CA ARG A 87 17.56 -1.82 11.87
C ARG A 87 16.46 -0.94 12.47
N SER A 88 16.73 0.35 12.57
CA SER A 88 15.68 1.34 12.86
C SER A 88 14.91 1.66 11.59
N PRO A 89 13.56 1.76 11.65
CA PRO A 89 12.78 2.22 10.50
C PRO A 89 13.08 3.69 10.18
N PRO A 90 12.93 4.10 8.91
CA PRO A 90 13.01 5.51 8.55
C PRO A 90 11.81 6.25 9.17
N HIS A 91 12.09 7.18 10.09
CA HIS A 91 11.07 7.98 10.76
C HIS A 91 11.06 9.42 10.27
N GLY A 92 9.90 10.05 10.32
CA GLY A 92 9.72 11.46 9.95
C GLY A 92 9.70 11.69 8.44
N GLY A 93 9.84 12.95 8.04
CA GLY A 93 9.85 13.37 6.64
C GLY A 93 8.54 13.13 5.89
N VAL A 94 8.63 13.03 4.57
CA VAL A 94 7.51 12.76 3.67
C VAL A 94 7.48 11.28 3.33
N LEU A 95 6.34 10.62 3.62
CA LEU A 95 6.05 9.26 3.19
C LEU A 95 4.97 9.30 2.10
N CYS A 96 5.23 8.66 0.96
CA CYS A 96 4.27 8.48 -0.11
C CYS A 96 3.91 7.00 -0.24
N ASP A 97 2.61 6.68 -0.17
CA ASP A 97 2.10 5.33 -0.41
C ASP A 97 1.48 5.23 -1.80
N VAL A 98 2.03 4.37 -2.66
CA VAL A 98 1.70 4.28 -4.08
C VAL A 98 0.72 3.15 -4.34
N GLY A 99 -0.45 3.49 -4.92
CA GLY A 99 -1.52 2.52 -5.17
C GLY A 99 -2.23 2.15 -3.87
N CYS A 100 -2.48 3.12 -3.00
CA CYS A 100 -2.97 2.92 -1.64
C CYS A 100 -4.42 2.42 -1.55
N ALA A 101 -5.08 2.17 -2.67
CA ALA A 101 -6.49 1.76 -2.72
C ALA A 101 -7.39 2.70 -1.90
N SER A 102 -8.20 2.18 -0.96
CA SER A 102 -9.02 3.03 -0.07
C SER A 102 -8.25 3.51 1.16
N PHE A 103 -6.97 3.30 1.23
CA PHE A 103 -6.03 3.73 2.28
C PHE A 103 -6.43 3.28 3.71
N TRP A 104 -7.11 2.14 3.82
CA TRP A 104 -7.61 1.60 5.09
C TRP A 104 -6.52 1.24 6.11
N TYR A 105 -5.26 1.14 5.69
CA TYR A 105 -4.08 0.85 6.53
C TYR A 105 -3.21 2.09 6.82
N ALA A 106 -3.69 3.28 6.49
CA ALA A 106 -2.96 4.53 6.71
C ALA A 106 -2.50 4.70 8.17
N ALA A 107 -3.33 4.28 9.13
CA ALA A 107 -3.00 4.37 10.55
C ALA A 107 -1.79 3.49 10.95
N ALA A 108 -1.64 2.32 10.33
CA ALA A 108 -0.47 1.45 10.55
C ALA A 108 0.82 2.11 10.02
N LEU A 109 0.77 2.68 8.80
CA LEU A 109 1.91 3.40 8.23
C LEU A 109 2.29 4.62 9.09
N HIS A 110 1.28 5.38 9.52
CA HIS A 110 1.49 6.54 10.38
C HIS A 110 2.13 6.16 11.72
N ALA A 111 1.65 5.09 12.35
CA ALA A 111 2.19 4.61 13.61
C ALA A 111 3.63 4.08 13.49
N PHE A 112 3.94 3.37 12.41
CA PHE A 112 5.24 2.75 12.19
C PHE A 112 6.30 3.77 11.77
N PHE A 113 6.04 4.55 10.71
CA PHE A 113 7.02 5.48 10.13
C PHE A 113 7.03 6.86 10.80
N ARG A 114 5.98 7.23 11.53
CA ARG A 114 5.82 8.55 12.19
C ARG A 114 6.15 9.71 11.23
N PRO A 115 5.56 9.74 10.04
CA PRO A 115 5.88 10.75 9.04
C PRO A 115 5.39 12.13 9.48
N GLN A 116 6.08 13.19 9.02
CA GLN A 116 5.57 14.56 9.12
C GLN A 116 4.42 14.78 8.12
N ARG A 117 4.51 14.15 6.95
CA ARG A 117 3.47 14.14 5.93
C ARG A 117 3.34 12.75 5.33
N LEU A 118 2.12 12.21 5.30
CA LEU A 118 1.77 10.93 4.68
C LEU A 118 0.84 11.18 3.51
N VAL A 119 1.22 10.80 2.30
CA VAL A 119 0.44 10.98 1.08
C VAL A 119 0.10 9.64 0.49
N GLY A 120 -1.17 9.26 0.51
CA GLY A 120 -1.67 8.10 -0.23
C GLY A 120 -2.07 8.50 -1.65
N VAL A 121 -1.49 7.86 -2.67
CA VAL A 121 -1.80 8.15 -4.09
C VAL A 121 -2.52 6.97 -4.71
N GLU A 122 -3.67 7.23 -5.35
CA GLU A 122 -4.49 6.21 -5.98
C GLU A 122 -5.11 6.72 -7.29
N ILE A 123 -4.94 5.96 -8.37
CA ILE A 123 -5.47 6.33 -9.69
C ILE A 123 -6.99 6.08 -9.80
N GLU A 124 -7.52 5.14 -9.03
CA GLU A 124 -8.93 4.69 -9.04
C GLU A 124 -9.76 5.30 -7.91
N GLY A 125 -9.45 6.50 -7.47
CA GLY A 125 -10.10 7.13 -6.32
C GLY A 125 -11.61 7.31 -6.46
N HIS A 126 -12.15 7.36 -7.67
CA HIS A 126 -13.59 7.48 -7.94
C HIS A 126 -14.28 6.15 -8.25
N ARG A 127 -13.64 5.02 -8.00
CA ARG A 127 -14.28 3.70 -8.11
C ARG A 127 -15.42 3.57 -7.12
N LEU A 128 -16.62 3.24 -7.65
CA LEU A 128 -17.81 3.04 -6.85
C LEU A 128 -17.88 1.64 -6.24
N PHE A 129 -18.33 1.58 -4.99
CA PHE A 129 -18.68 0.37 -4.27
C PHE A 129 -20.20 0.16 -4.23
N ARG A 130 -20.65 -1.02 -3.76
CA ARG A 130 -22.08 -1.41 -3.76
C ARG A 130 -22.96 -0.52 -2.89
N ASP A 131 -22.40 0.13 -1.88
CA ASP A 131 -23.09 1.07 -0.99
C ASP A 131 -23.22 2.48 -1.59
N GLY A 132 -22.80 2.67 -2.84
CA GLY A 132 -22.85 3.93 -3.56
C GLY A 132 -21.79 4.94 -3.13
N ARG A 133 -20.77 4.52 -2.38
CA ARG A 133 -19.61 5.35 -2.03
C ARG A 133 -18.48 5.14 -3.01
N ALA A 134 -17.68 6.17 -3.24
CA ALA A 134 -16.45 6.06 -3.97
C ALA A 134 -15.26 5.72 -3.05
N ARG A 135 -14.17 5.26 -3.62
CA ARG A 135 -12.94 4.95 -2.88
C ARG A 135 -12.42 6.14 -2.09
N ILE A 136 -12.51 7.36 -2.66
CA ILE A 136 -12.12 8.60 -2.00
C ILE A 136 -12.93 8.87 -0.73
N ASP A 137 -14.21 8.46 -0.68
CA ASP A 137 -15.06 8.66 0.51
C ASP A 137 -14.56 7.85 1.70
N TYR A 138 -14.11 6.61 1.44
CA TYR A 138 -13.49 5.74 2.44
C TYR A 138 -12.13 6.29 2.87
N ALA A 139 -11.28 6.61 1.89
CA ALA A 139 -9.94 7.13 2.17
C ALA A 139 -9.99 8.42 3.01
N ALA A 140 -10.90 9.34 2.67
CA ALA A 140 -11.12 10.56 3.45
C ALA A 140 -11.47 10.25 4.92
N GLY A 141 -12.26 9.20 5.18
CA GLY A 141 -12.57 8.76 6.54
C GLY A 141 -11.38 8.19 7.29
N TYR A 142 -10.53 7.40 6.60
CA TYR A 142 -9.36 6.78 7.23
C TYR A 142 -8.22 7.76 7.52
N VAL A 143 -8.12 8.86 6.78
CA VAL A 143 -7.08 9.88 7.01
C VAL A 143 -7.53 11.03 7.89
N ALA A 144 -8.84 11.20 8.13
CA ALA A 144 -9.41 12.38 8.79
C ALA A 144 -8.80 12.69 10.17
N ASP A 145 -8.47 11.65 10.93
CA ASP A 145 -7.95 11.77 12.31
C ASP A 145 -6.43 11.51 12.37
N LEU A 146 -5.73 11.45 11.22
CA LEU A 146 -4.28 11.24 11.13
C LEU A 146 -3.59 12.56 10.75
N PRO A 147 -2.83 13.18 11.67
CA PRO A 147 -2.15 14.46 11.39
C PRO A 147 -1.22 14.36 10.18
N GLY A 148 -1.24 15.39 9.32
CA GLY A 148 -0.36 15.44 8.16
C GLY A 148 -0.63 14.37 7.10
N THR A 149 -1.80 13.70 7.14
CA THR A 149 -2.13 12.62 6.20
C THR A 149 -3.18 13.07 5.19
N GLU A 150 -2.93 12.78 3.91
CA GLU A 150 -3.82 13.13 2.80
C GLU A 150 -3.95 12.00 1.78
N PHE A 151 -5.04 12.03 1.02
CA PHE A 151 -5.32 11.11 -0.08
C PHE A 151 -5.43 11.87 -1.39
N VAL A 152 -4.66 11.48 -2.39
CA VAL A 152 -4.56 12.13 -3.70
C VAL A 152 -5.03 11.17 -4.80
N VAL A 153 -6.01 11.60 -5.60
CA VAL A 153 -6.48 10.84 -6.77
C VAL A 153 -5.65 11.25 -7.98
N ALA A 154 -4.65 10.46 -8.32
CA ALA A 154 -3.76 10.74 -9.43
C ALA A 154 -3.09 9.46 -9.97
N ASP A 155 -2.59 9.53 -11.21
CA ASP A 155 -1.61 8.60 -11.73
C ASP A 155 -0.23 8.96 -11.16
N TYR A 156 0.31 8.10 -10.31
CA TYR A 156 1.59 8.34 -9.66
C TYR A 156 2.75 8.55 -10.65
N SER A 157 2.68 7.91 -11.83
CA SER A 157 3.75 8.06 -12.84
C SER A 157 3.92 9.50 -13.35
N GLY A 158 2.87 10.31 -13.26
CA GLY A 158 2.87 11.73 -13.66
C GLY A 158 3.10 12.72 -12.52
N LEU A 159 3.24 12.25 -11.27
CA LEU A 159 3.42 13.13 -10.13
C LEU A 159 4.90 13.49 -9.89
N ASP A 160 5.12 14.73 -9.46
CA ASP A 160 6.35 15.19 -8.84
C ASP A 160 6.08 15.36 -7.34
N LEU A 161 6.48 14.35 -6.56
CA LEU A 161 6.23 14.27 -5.12
C LEU A 161 7.48 13.72 -4.42
N PRO A 162 8.49 14.57 -4.17
CA PRO A 162 9.71 14.14 -3.48
C PRO A 162 9.41 13.58 -2.10
N ALA A 163 9.85 12.35 -1.83
CA ALA A 163 9.59 11.64 -0.58
C ALA A 163 10.88 11.06 0.02
N ASP A 164 10.94 11.03 1.35
CA ASP A 164 12.01 10.39 2.10
C ASP A 164 11.80 8.87 2.13
N THR A 165 10.53 8.45 2.19
CA THR A 165 10.13 7.05 2.13
C THR A 165 8.97 6.90 1.13
N ILE A 166 9.04 5.87 0.28
CA ILE A 166 7.94 5.46 -0.57
C ILE A 166 7.55 4.03 -0.16
N THR A 167 6.25 3.79 0.00
CA THR A 167 5.71 2.44 0.17
C THR A 167 4.92 2.03 -1.06
N ALA A 168 5.01 0.74 -1.45
CA ALA A 168 4.24 0.16 -2.54
C ALA A 168 3.75 -1.24 -2.12
N TRP A 169 2.45 -1.33 -1.84
CA TRP A 169 1.82 -2.57 -1.39
C TRP A 169 1.18 -3.29 -2.56
N PHE A 170 1.75 -4.45 -2.91
CA PHE A 170 1.27 -5.28 -4.01
C PHE A 170 1.18 -4.53 -5.34
N PRO A 171 2.28 -3.85 -5.76
CA PRO A 171 2.30 -3.10 -7.02
C PRO A 171 2.02 -4.03 -8.20
N PHE A 172 1.29 -3.54 -9.20
CA PHE A 172 0.96 -4.35 -10.38
C PHE A 172 2.19 -4.54 -11.28
N VAL A 173 2.81 -5.69 -11.18
CA VAL A 173 3.94 -6.10 -12.04
C VAL A 173 3.58 -7.24 -13.00
N THR A 174 2.34 -7.78 -12.89
CA THR A 174 1.85 -8.87 -13.74
C THR A 174 0.45 -8.59 -14.29
N GLN A 175 0.13 -9.18 -15.45
CA GLN A 175 -1.20 -9.07 -16.05
C GLN A 175 -2.30 -9.69 -15.16
N ALA A 176 -1.99 -10.78 -14.47
CA ALA A 176 -2.94 -11.46 -13.60
C ALA A 176 -3.37 -10.55 -12.43
N ALA A 177 -2.42 -9.89 -11.79
CA ALA A 177 -2.67 -8.99 -10.67
C ALA A 177 -3.58 -7.81 -11.07
N ILE A 178 -3.23 -7.08 -12.14
CA ILE A 178 -4.01 -5.91 -12.56
C ILE A 178 -5.43 -6.29 -13.04
N LEU A 179 -5.59 -7.41 -13.73
CA LEU A 179 -6.91 -7.89 -14.16
C LEU A 179 -7.77 -8.39 -13.00
N ALA A 180 -7.17 -8.99 -11.96
CA ALA A 180 -7.85 -9.37 -10.73
C ALA A 180 -8.44 -8.14 -10.01
N TRP A 181 -7.73 -7.02 -10.05
CA TRP A 181 -8.18 -5.73 -9.53
C TRP A 181 -9.17 -5.00 -10.45
N ARG A 182 -9.56 -5.61 -11.58
CA ARG A 182 -10.49 -5.07 -12.58
C ARG A 182 -10.00 -3.77 -13.21
N LEU A 183 -8.70 -3.63 -13.36
CA LEU A 183 -8.06 -2.53 -14.06
C LEU A 183 -7.69 -2.94 -15.49
N PRO A 184 -7.64 -2.00 -16.44
CA PRO A 184 -7.25 -2.28 -17.81
C PRO A 184 -5.74 -2.53 -17.93
N LEU A 185 -5.35 -3.43 -18.84
CA LEU A 185 -3.93 -3.74 -19.12
C LEU A 185 -3.11 -2.53 -19.56
N ALA A 186 -3.75 -1.49 -20.12
CA ALA A 186 -3.07 -0.25 -20.47
C ALA A 186 -2.41 0.48 -19.30
N LEU A 187 -2.86 0.17 -18.06
CA LEU A 187 -2.25 0.70 -16.84
C LEU A 187 -1.11 -0.17 -16.30
N LEU A 188 -0.85 -1.35 -16.89
CA LEU A 188 0.29 -2.18 -16.51
C LEU A 188 1.56 -1.60 -17.13
N LYS A 189 2.23 -0.74 -16.41
CA LYS A 189 3.45 -0.04 -16.82
C LYS A 189 4.50 -0.09 -15.69
N PRO A 190 5.00 -1.28 -15.32
CA PRO A 190 5.91 -1.41 -14.19
C PRO A 190 7.18 -0.57 -14.36
N ASP A 191 7.77 -0.51 -15.55
CA ASP A 191 8.98 0.29 -15.79
C ASP A 191 8.75 1.79 -15.53
N ALA A 192 7.62 2.34 -15.98
CA ALA A 192 7.25 3.73 -15.73
C ALA A 192 6.98 3.97 -14.23
N LEU A 193 6.35 3.02 -13.55
CA LEU A 193 6.10 3.08 -12.11
C LEU A 193 7.41 3.16 -11.32
N PHE A 194 8.32 2.20 -11.54
CA PHE A 194 9.58 2.15 -10.79
C PHE A 194 10.55 3.29 -11.16
N SER A 195 10.54 3.75 -12.40
CA SER A 195 11.26 4.98 -12.82
C SER A 195 10.73 6.21 -12.08
N SER A 196 9.41 6.31 -11.90
CA SER A 196 8.79 7.41 -11.15
C SER A 196 9.06 7.31 -9.65
N ILE A 197 9.05 6.09 -9.09
CA ILE A 197 9.48 5.85 -7.70
C ILE A 197 10.91 6.35 -7.51
N ARG A 198 11.84 5.94 -8.37
CA ARG A 198 13.24 6.41 -8.27
C ARG A 198 13.37 7.94 -8.40
N ARG A 199 12.64 8.56 -9.33
CA ARG A 199 12.65 10.01 -9.52
C ARG A 199 12.18 10.75 -8.27
N ASN A 200 11.09 10.28 -7.65
CA ASN A 200 10.46 10.90 -6.50
C ASN A 200 11.14 10.55 -5.16
N LEU A 201 11.93 9.48 -5.06
CA LEU A 201 12.75 9.25 -3.88
C LEU A 201 13.82 10.32 -3.79
N LYS A 202 13.93 10.98 -2.65
CA LYS A 202 15.06 11.88 -2.32
C LYS A 202 16.39 11.09 -2.32
N PRO A 203 17.54 11.76 -2.43
CA PRO A 203 18.84 11.10 -2.21
C PRO A 203 18.83 10.34 -0.88
N GLN A 204 19.30 9.09 -0.88
CA GLN A 204 19.23 8.17 0.27
C GLN A 204 17.81 7.79 0.73
N GLY A 205 16.77 8.18 -0.01
CA GLY A 205 15.40 7.78 0.27
C GLY A 205 15.17 6.28 0.14
N THR A 206 14.20 5.77 0.88
CA THR A 206 13.91 4.34 1.01
C THR A 206 12.61 3.97 0.32
N LEU A 207 12.63 2.95 -0.54
CA LEU A 207 11.44 2.25 -1.02
C LEU A 207 11.22 1.00 -0.16
N VAL A 208 10.01 0.88 0.38
CA VAL A 208 9.51 -0.32 1.04
C VAL A 208 8.44 -0.94 0.17
N MET A 209 8.65 -2.16 -0.30
CA MET A 209 7.76 -2.83 -1.22
C MET A 209 7.30 -4.17 -0.67
N VAL A 210 6.01 -4.49 -0.84
CA VAL A 210 5.44 -5.76 -0.44
C VAL A 210 4.78 -6.42 -1.66
N ASN A 211 5.08 -7.70 -1.88
CA ASN A 211 4.60 -8.50 -3.00
C ASN A 211 3.86 -9.75 -2.53
N HIS A 212 2.97 -10.30 -3.37
CA HIS A 212 2.34 -11.60 -3.17
C HIS A 212 3.32 -12.72 -3.52
N GLY A 213 4.03 -13.19 -2.52
CA GLY A 213 4.96 -14.30 -2.65
C GLY A 213 6.24 -14.02 -3.46
N PRO A 214 7.11 -15.03 -3.58
CA PRO A 214 8.44 -14.87 -4.16
C PRO A 214 8.43 -14.59 -5.67
N ASP A 215 7.50 -15.16 -6.43
CA ASP A 215 7.48 -14.98 -7.89
C ASP A 215 7.20 -13.52 -8.27
N GLU A 216 6.20 -12.90 -7.62
CA GLU A 216 5.90 -11.49 -7.84
C GLU A 216 7.03 -10.59 -7.33
N ALA A 217 7.61 -10.91 -6.17
CA ALA A 217 8.77 -10.21 -5.63
C ALA A 217 9.98 -10.25 -6.58
N GLN A 218 10.22 -11.37 -7.25
CA GLN A 218 11.30 -11.49 -8.23
C GLN A 218 11.07 -10.59 -9.46
N VAL A 219 9.83 -10.52 -9.97
CA VAL A 219 9.50 -9.61 -11.08
C VAL A 219 9.70 -8.16 -10.66
N ALA A 220 9.17 -7.78 -9.51
CA ALA A 220 9.30 -6.42 -8.97
C ALA A 220 10.76 -6.04 -8.69
N SER A 221 11.57 -6.98 -8.18
CA SER A 221 13.00 -6.77 -7.94
C SER A 221 13.77 -6.44 -9.23
N ARG A 222 13.45 -7.12 -10.33
CA ARG A 222 14.04 -6.79 -11.64
C ARG A 222 13.69 -5.39 -12.10
N CYS A 223 12.45 -4.96 -11.89
CA CYS A 223 12.03 -3.60 -12.21
C CYS A 223 12.74 -2.54 -11.33
N CYS A 224 12.91 -2.83 -10.03
CA CYS A 224 13.68 -1.96 -9.12
C CYS A 224 15.13 -1.81 -9.56
N ALA A 225 15.80 -2.92 -9.86
CA ALA A 225 17.19 -2.91 -10.33
C ALA A 225 17.33 -2.16 -11.67
N ALA A 226 16.44 -2.41 -12.62
CA ALA A 226 16.40 -1.71 -13.90
C ALA A 226 16.18 -0.21 -13.76
N ALA A 227 15.41 0.21 -12.75
CA ALA A 227 15.24 1.62 -12.40
C ALA A 227 16.46 2.24 -11.68
N GLY A 228 17.48 1.46 -11.34
CA GLY A 228 18.68 1.94 -10.63
C GLY A 228 18.45 2.13 -9.12
N LEU A 229 17.59 1.33 -8.52
CA LEU A 229 17.46 1.22 -7.06
C LEU A 229 18.41 0.15 -6.53
N ALA A 230 19.04 0.40 -5.39
CA ALA A 230 19.93 -0.54 -4.71
C ALA A 230 19.14 -1.41 -3.74
N PHE A 231 19.31 -2.72 -3.82
CA PHE A 231 18.67 -3.67 -2.91
C PHE A 231 19.33 -3.65 -1.53
N GLU A 232 18.53 -3.61 -0.47
CA GLU A 232 19.03 -3.60 0.92
C GLU A 232 18.63 -4.81 1.75
N GLY A 233 17.52 -5.46 1.41
CA GLY A 233 17.07 -6.64 2.14
C GLY A 233 15.67 -7.09 1.75
N GLN A 234 15.38 -8.34 2.09
CA GLN A 234 14.09 -8.98 1.86
C GLN A 234 13.72 -9.86 3.05
N PHE A 235 12.45 -9.96 3.36
CA PHE A 235 11.90 -10.77 4.44
C PHE A 235 10.58 -11.40 3.99
N VAL A 236 10.38 -12.68 4.30
CA VAL A 236 9.10 -13.38 4.10
C VAL A 236 8.35 -13.36 5.42
N HIS A 237 7.11 -12.87 5.41
CA HIS A 237 6.32 -12.70 6.62
C HIS A 237 5.37 -13.88 6.88
N PRO A 238 5.68 -14.77 7.82
CA PRO A 238 4.83 -15.91 8.18
C PRO A 238 3.87 -15.61 9.35
N GLY A 239 3.67 -14.34 9.72
CA GLY A 239 3.03 -13.93 10.97
C GLY A 239 1.58 -14.41 11.15
N PRO A 240 1.13 -14.57 12.41
CA PRO A 240 -0.20 -15.10 12.74
C PRO A 240 -1.34 -14.17 12.32
N LEU A 241 -1.05 -12.88 12.14
CA LEU A 241 -2.03 -11.89 11.68
C LEU A 241 -2.21 -11.89 10.16
N SER A 242 -1.29 -12.53 9.41
CA SER A 242 -1.35 -12.54 7.96
C SER A 242 -2.57 -13.31 7.45
N ARG A 243 -3.37 -12.65 6.61
CA ARG A 243 -4.45 -13.27 5.84
C ARG A 243 -3.95 -14.06 4.62
N TYR A 244 -2.70 -13.89 4.24
CA TYR A 244 -2.05 -14.54 3.09
C TYR A 244 -1.26 -15.79 3.51
N ARG A 245 -1.85 -16.67 4.31
CA ARG A 245 -1.15 -17.84 4.87
C ARG A 245 -0.65 -18.83 3.82
N ALA A 246 -1.38 -18.99 2.70
CA ALA A 246 -1.01 -19.93 1.64
C ALA A 246 0.19 -19.44 0.83
N VAL A 247 0.31 -18.12 0.62
CA VAL A 247 1.43 -17.49 -0.08
C VAL A 247 1.84 -16.28 0.75
N PRO A 248 2.79 -16.45 1.69
CA PRO A 248 3.21 -15.37 2.57
C PRO A 248 3.72 -14.16 1.79
N PRO A 249 3.40 -12.93 2.22
CA PRO A 249 3.90 -11.73 1.59
C PRO A 249 5.41 -11.61 1.76
N VAL A 250 6.05 -11.05 0.74
CA VAL A 250 7.48 -10.75 0.72
C VAL A 250 7.64 -9.25 0.80
N ILE A 251 8.26 -8.77 1.86
CA ILE A 251 8.66 -7.37 2.01
C ILE A 251 10.11 -7.19 1.58
N SER A 252 10.39 -6.16 0.80
CA SER A 252 11.75 -5.79 0.38
C SER A 252 12.00 -4.31 0.57
N VAL A 253 13.26 -3.98 0.83
CA VAL A 253 13.74 -2.60 1.02
C VAL A 253 14.78 -2.28 -0.04
N TRP A 254 14.62 -1.13 -0.65
CA TRP A 254 15.46 -0.60 -1.71
C TRP A 254 15.82 0.84 -1.41
N ARG A 255 16.98 1.28 -1.84
CA ARG A 255 17.45 2.65 -1.64
C ARG A 255 17.72 3.34 -2.97
N ARG A 256 17.43 4.63 -3.05
CA ARG A 256 17.96 5.45 -4.13
C ARG A 256 19.46 5.59 -3.91
N ALA A 257 20.27 4.98 -4.78
CA ALA A 257 21.72 5.20 -4.75
C ALA A 257 22.01 6.68 -4.92
N GLY A 258 22.91 7.22 -4.08
CA GLY A 258 23.48 8.55 -4.31
C GLY A 258 24.20 8.56 -5.65
N VAL A 259 24.17 9.69 -6.36
CA VAL A 259 25.07 9.89 -7.49
C VAL A 259 26.49 9.85 -6.91
N PRO A 260 27.41 8.99 -7.39
CA PRO A 260 28.81 9.10 -6.97
C PRO A 260 29.26 10.51 -7.27
N LEU A 261 29.83 11.18 -6.25
CA LEU A 261 30.47 12.49 -6.41
C LEU A 261 31.69 12.37 -7.32
#